data_eb81d4b60ee36969199542b4d1a40a68
#
_entry.id   eb81d4b60ee36969199542b4d1a40a68
#
_cell.length_a   1.000
_cell.length_b   1.000
_cell.length_c   1.000
_cell.angle_alpha   90.00
_cell.angle_beta   90.00
_cell.angle_gamma   90.00
#
_symmetry.space_group_name_H-M   'P 1'
#
loop_
_entity.id
_entity.type
_entity.pdbx_description
1 polymer ?
#
loop_
_entity_poly.entity_id
_entity_poly.type
_entity_poly.pdbx_seq_one_letter_code
_entity_poly.pdbx_strand_id
1 'polypeptide(L)'
;MRAGATTFRLNFSHGDHSEHAARIATIRQVSEELGQTIGILQDLQGPKIRLGRFAEGPITLANGDPFTLTSRPVSCDMTIATVTYEKLADEVTTGSRILLDDGRVEMRVDTVEKAQQTLHCTVTVGGVLSNNKGVNLSLIHISEPTRPY
;
A
#
# COMPACT_ATOMS: atom_id res chain seq x y z
N MET A 1 -20.56 0.41 -22.04
CA MET A 1 -20.55 1.08 -23.34
C MET A 1 -21.94 1.65 -23.70
N ARG A 2 -22.98 0.87 -24.00
CA ARG A 2 -24.32 1.44 -24.28
C ARG A 2 -24.87 2.34 -23.17
N ALA A 3 -24.47 2.15 -21.93
CA ALA A 3 -24.85 2.96 -20.76
C ALA A 3 -23.92 4.17 -20.51
N GLY A 4 -23.06 4.53 -21.49
CA GLY A 4 -22.18 5.71 -21.40
C GLY A 4 -20.80 5.46 -20.82
N ALA A 5 -20.42 4.22 -20.50
CA ALA A 5 -19.04 3.92 -20.05
C ALA A 5 -18.05 4.13 -21.19
N THR A 6 -17.04 4.97 -20.97
CA THR A 6 -16.00 5.33 -21.94
C THR A 6 -14.62 4.82 -21.56
N THR A 7 -14.44 4.35 -20.31
CA THR A 7 -13.17 3.83 -19.82
C THR A 7 -13.41 2.63 -18.89
N PHE A 8 -12.60 1.58 -19.05
CA PHE A 8 -12.60 0.40 -18.19
C PHE A 8 -11.28 0.29 -17.45
N ARG A 9 -11.34 0.21 -16.12
CA ARG A 9 -10.18 -0.05 -15.27
C ARG A 9 -10.00 -1.55 -15.07
N LEU A 10 -8.84 -2.07 -15.39
CA LEU A 10 -8.43 -3.44 -15.12
C LEU A 10 -7.48 -3.45 -13.94
N ASN A 11 -7.94 -3.99 -12.81
CA ASN A 11 -7.14 -4.08 -11.59
C ASN A 11 -6.25 -5.33 -11.62
N PHE A 12 -4.95 -5.14 -11.88
CA PHE A 12 -3.96 -6.20 -11.96
C PHE A 12 -3.52 -6.76 -10.60
N SER A 13 -4.10 -6.27 -9.50
CA SER A 13 -3.94 -6.89 -8.17
C SER A 13 -4.74 -8.19 -8.03
N HIS A 14 -5.66 -8.48 -8.95
CA HIS A 14 -6.53 -9.67 -8.94
C HIS A 14 -6.61 -10.27 -10.34
N GLY A 15 -6.64 -11.60 -10.40
CA GLY A 15 -6.64 -12.33 -11.66
C GLY A 15 -5.23 -12.53 -12.23
N ASP A 16 -5.15 -13.29 -13.30
CA ASP A 16 -3.90 -13.56 -14.02
C ASP A 16 -3.82 -12.82 -15.36
N HIS A 17 -2.66 -12.91 -16.01
CA HIS A 17 -2.42 -12.24 -17.29
C HIS A 17 -3.36 -12.75 -18.40
N SER A 18 -3.72 -14.02 -18.39
CA SER A 18 -4.60 -14.61 -19.40
C SER A 18 -6.03 -14.10 -19.28
N GLU A 19 -6.53 -13.97 -18.06
CA GLU A 19 -7.84 -13.36 -17.78
C GLU A 19 -7.88 -11.89 -18.22
N HIS A 20 -6.83 -11.12 -17.91
CA HIS A 20 -6.77 -9.72 -18.32
C HIS A 20 -6.67 -9.57 -19.84
N ALA A 21 -5.90 -10.43 -20.51
CA ALA A 21 -5.83 -10.45 -21.98
C ALA A 21 -7.21 -10.74 -22.60
N ALA A 22 -7.95 -11.72 -22.09
CA ALA A 22 -9.30 -12.01 -22.54
C ALA A 22 -10.27 -10.83 -22.35
N ARG A 23 -10.20 -10.16 -21.18
CA ARG A 23 -11.02 -8.96 -20.89
C ARG A 23 -10.68 -7.81 -21.85
N ILE A 24 -9.40 -7.58 -22.15
CA ILE A 24 -8.96 -6.56 -23.10
C ILE A 24 -9.49 -6.87 -24.50
N ALA A 25 -9.36 -8.12 -24.97
CA ALA A 25 -9.87 -8.55 -26.26
C ALA A 25 -11.38 -8.32 -26.38
N THR A 26 -12.16 -8.70 -25.36
CA THR A 26 -13.60 -8.46 -25.31
C THR A 26 -13.95 -6.97 -25.36
N ILE A 27 -13.23 -6.11 -24.60
CA ILE A 27 -13.46 -4.67 -24.62
C ILE A 27 -13.18 -4.10 -26.01
N ARG A 28 -12.11 -4.51 -26.66
CA ARG A 28 -11.73 -4.06 -28.02
C ARG A 28 -12.76 -4.50 -29.05
N GLN A 29 -13.17 -5.76 -29.04
CA GLN A 29 -14.22 -6.27 -29.92
C GLN A 29 -15.51 -5.48 -29.80
N VAL A 30 -16.03 -5.30 -28.59
CA VAL A 30 -17.28 -4.54 -28.35
C VAL A 30 -17.12 -3.06 -28.72
N SER A 31 -15.93 -2.48 -28.52
CA SER A 31 -15.60 -1.10 -28.96
C SER A 31 -15.75 -0.96 -30.47
N GLU A 32 -15.23 -1.91 -31.23
CA GLU A 32 -15.33 -1.98 -32.71
C GLU A 32 -16.80 -2.16 -33.15
N GLU A 33 -17.52 -3.12 -32.59
CA GLU A 33 -18.93 -3.38 -32.91
C GLU A 33 -19.84 -2.17 -32.67
N LEU A 34 -19.53 -1.35 -31.67
CA LEU A 34 -20.32 -0.15 -31.34
C LEU A 34 -19.79 1.12 -32.02
N GLY A 35 -18.67 1.07 -32.73
CA GLY A 35 -18.00 2.24 -33.31
C GLY A 35 -17.60 3.29 -32.28
N GLN A 36 -17.31 2.88 -31.03
CA GLN A 36 -16.98 3.77 -29.92
C GLN A 36 -15.54 3.58 -29.48
N THR A 37 -14.78 4.67 -29.36
CA THR A 37 -13.43 4.62 -28.75
C THR A 37 -13.54 4.44 -27.25
N ILE A 38 -12.95 3.36 -26.73
CA ILE A 38 -12.96 3.02 -25.32
C ILE A 38 -11.53 3.04 -24.75
N GLY A 39 -11.34 3.79 -23.66
CA GLY A 39 -10.11 3.79 -22.87
C GLY A 39 -9.99 2.52 -22.03
N ILE A 40 -8.76 1.96 -21.92
CA ILE A 40 -8.46 0.91 -20.97
C ILE A 40 -7.38 1.43 -20.03
N LEU A 41 -7.71 1.51 -18.74
CA LEU A 41 -6.77 1.84 -17.67
C LEU A 41 -6.24 0.55 -17.06
N GLN A 42 -4.96 0.28 -17.26
CA GLN A 42 -4.27 -0.80 -16.59
C GLN A 42 -3.77 -0.31 -15.22
N ASP A 43 -4.42 -0.77 -14.15
CA ASP A 43 -4.02 -0.46 -12.77
C ASP A 43 -3.03 -1.53 -12.30
N LEU A 44 -1.74 -1.19 -12.44
CA LEU A 44 -0.65 -2.10 -12.10
C LEU A 44 -0.53 -2.24 -10.59
N GLN A 45 -0.31 -3.47 -10.15
CA GLN A 45 0.08 -3.75 -8.79
C GLN A 45 1.48 -3.19 -8.55
N GLY A 46 1.59 -2.13 -7.74
CA GLY A 46 2.87 -1.68 -7.19
C GLY A 46 3.44 -2.69 -6.18
N PRO A 47 4.71 -2.53 -5.77
CA PRO A 47 5.25 -3.32 -4.67
C PRO A 47 4.42 -3.04 -3.41
N LYS A 48 3.65 -4.06 -2.97
CA LYS A 48 2.82 -3.95 -1.78
C LYS A 48 3.72 -4.11 -0.57
N ILE A 49 3.94 -3.03 0.18
CA ILE A 49 4.61 -3.09 1.48
C ILE A 49 3.66 -3.79 2.47
N ARG A 50 4.16 -4.78 3.17
CA ARG A 50 3.36 -5.58 4.11
C ARG A 50 4.08 -5.73 5.43
N LEU A 51 3.29 -5.84 6.51
CA LEU A 51 3.78 -6.32 7.80
C LEU A 51 4.15 -7.80 7.73
N GLY A 52 5.07 -8.21 8.57
CA GLY A 52 5.40 -9.61 8.79
C GLY A 52 4.31 -10.40 9.51
N ARG A 53 4.70 -11.51 10.11
CA ARG A 53 3.79 -12.40 10.83
C ARG A 53 3.98 -12.25 12.33
N PHE A 54 2.88 -12.08 13.04
CA PHE A 54 2.82 -12.08 14.50
C PHE A 54 2.74 -13.51 15.01
N ALA A 55 3.72 -13.93 15.82
CA ALA A 55 3.82 -15.31 16.28
C ALA A 55 2.64 -15.74 17.16
N GLU A 56 2.12 -14.82 17.96
CA GLU A 56 1.03 -15.07 18.91
C GLU A 56 -0.36 -14.68 18.35
N GLY A 57 -0.46 -14.40 17.04
CA GLY A 57 -1.70 -13.99 16.40
C GLY A 57 -1.90 -12.47 16.36
N PRO A 58 -3.12 -12.00 16.09
CA PRO A 58 -3.43 -10.58 16.00
C PRO A 58 -3.11 -9.84 17.30
N ILE A 59 -2.57 -8.62 17.18
CA ILE A 59 -2.33 -7.71 18.30
C ILE A 59 -3.32 -6.55 18.28
N THR A 60 -3.56 -5.95 19.43
CA THR A 60 -4.37 -4.73 19.57
C THR A 60 -3.51 -3.58 20.06
N LEU A 61 -3.48 -2.49 19.32
CA LEU A 61 -2.75 -1.28 19.66
C LEU A 61 -3.72 -0.19 20.10
N ALA A 62 -3.37 0.54 21.15
CA ALA A 62 -4.12 1.70 21.60
C ALA A 62 -3.49 3.01 21.10
N ASN A 63 -4.28 4.08 21.11
CA ASN A 63 -3.74 5.42 20.81
C ASN A 63 -2.68 5.80 21.85
N GLY A 64 -1.53 6.28 21.37
CA GLY A 64 -0.40 6.65 22.20
C GLY A 64 0.61 5.53 22.45
N ASP A 65 0.32 4.30 22.04
CA ASP A 65 1.28 3.21 22.18
C ASP A 65 2.52 3.46 21.32
N PRO A 66 3.72 3.19 21.86
CA PRO A 66 4.93 3.16 21.06
C PRO A 66 4.95 1.90 20.21
N PHE A 67 5.34 2.00 18.95
CA PHE A 67 5.47 0.86 18.04
C PHE A 67 6.66 1.02 17.09
N THR A 68 7.37 -0.05 16.86
CA THR A 68 8.57 -0.06 16.02
C THR A 68 8.31 -0.79 14.71
N LEU A 69 8.68 -0.18 13.59
CA LEU A 69 8.69 -0.83 12.27
C LEU A 69 10.13 -0.97 11.80
N THR A 70 10.49 -2.14 11.28
CA THR A 70 11.84 -2.39 10.77
C THR A 70 11.80 -3.28 9.54
N SER A 71 12.75 -3.10 8.61
CA SER A 71 12.93 -4.02 7.49
C SER A 71 13.84 -5.22 7.84
N ARG A 72 14.43 -5.23 9.04
CA ARG A 72 15.21 -6.38 9.49
C ARG A 72 14.28 -7.56 9.85
N PRO A 73 14.73 -8.79 9.65
CA PRO A 73 13.98 -9.98 10.05
C PRO A 73 13.91 -10.08 11.58
N VAL A 74 12.74 -9.76 12.13
CA VAL A 74 12.44 -9.87 13.56
C VAL A 74 11.13 -10.63 13.76
N SER A 75 10.96 -11.23 14.92
CA SER A 75 9.65 -11.74 15.34
C SER A 75 8.74 -10.54 15.66
N CYS A 76 7.58 -10.49 15.01
CA CYS A 76 6.61 -9.41 15.28
C CYS A 76 5.84 -9.70 16.57
N ASP A 77 5.68 -8.66 17.40
CA ASP A 77 4.96 -8.70 18.67
C ASP A 77 4.18 -7.40 18.92
N MET A 78 3.78 -7.15 20.16
CA MET A 78 3.03 -5.95 20.59
C MET A 78 3.82 -4.64 20.45
N THR A 79 5.14 -4.70 20.22
CA THR A 79 6.03 -3.52 20.25
C THR A 79 6.76 -3.30 18.94
N ILE A 80 6.92 -4.34 18.12
CA ILE A 80 7.71 -4.31 16.89
C ILE A 80 7.11 -5.19 15.79
N ALA A 81 7.19 -4.73 14.56
CA ALA A 81 6.89 -5.53 13.39
C ALA A 81 7.91 -5.32 12.27
N THR A 82 8.21 -6.41 11.55
CA THR A 82 8.97 -6.31 10.31
C THR A 82 8.08 -5.84 9.17
N VAL A 83 8.68 -5.16 8.19
CA VAL A 83 8.04 -4.77 6.92
C VAL A 83 8.83 -5.33 5.74
N THR A 84 8.14 -5.62 4.65
CA THR A 84 8.75 -6.24 3.45
C THR A 84 9.54 -5.26 2.58
N TYR A 85 9.66 -3.99 2.97
CA TYR A 85 10.31 -2.95 2.18
C TYR A 85 11.61 -2.48 2.81
N GLU A 86 12.74 -2.89 2.22
CA GLU A 86 14.09 -2.64 2.75
C GLU A 86 14.48 -1.16 2.83
N LYS A 87 13.94 -0.33 1.93
CA LYS A 87 14.25 1.11 1.88
C LYS A 87 13.31 1.99 2.71
N LEU A 88 12.48 1.39 3.57
CA LEU A 88 11.49 2.13 4.34
C LEU A 88 12.11 3.29 5.13
N ALA A 89 13.20 3.04 5.84
CA ALA A 89 13.87 4.06 6.65
C ALA A 89 14.63 5.12 5.82
N ASP A 90 14.91 4.87 4.55
CA ASP A 90 15.54 5.83 3.66
C ASP A 90 14.55 6.85 3.09
N GLU A 91 13.31 6.42 2.87
CA GLU A 91 12.26 7.20 2.23
C GLU A 91 11.34 7.91 3.22
N VAL A 92 11.29 7.45 4.47
CA VAL A 92 10.44 8.02 5.53
C VAL A 92 11.22 9.03 6.36
N THR A 93 10.56 10.10 6.77
CA THR A 93 11.12 11.13 7.66
C THR A 93 10.34 11.23 8.96
N THR A 94 10.94 11.80 9.98
CA THR A 94 10.25 12.16 11.24
C THR A 94 9.00 13.00 10.95
N GLY A 95 7.90 12.68 11.58
CA GLY A 95 6.59 13.30 11.37
C GLY A 95 5.75 12.66 10.26
N SER A 96 6.32 11.76 9.45
CA SER A 96 5.55 11.02 8.43
C SER A 96 4.44 10.19 9.05
N ARG A 97 3.32 10.08 8.34
CA ARG A 97 2.20 9.21 8.70
C ARG A 97 2.34 7.87 8.00
N ILE A 98 2.15 6.81 8.74
CA ILE A 98 2.10 5.43 8.23
C ILE A 98 0.71 4.88 8.47
N LEU A 99 0.08 4.39 7.41
CA LEU A 99 -1.24 3.79 7.46
C LEU A 99 -1.09 2.27 7.34
N LEU A 100 -1.69 1.54 8.27
CA LEU A 100 -1.68 0.08 8.31
C LEU A 100 -3.11 -0.44 8.13
N ASP A 101 -3.24 -1.63 7.52
CA ASP A 101 -4.52 -2.28 7.25
C ASP A 101 -5.54 -1.34 6.57
N ASP A 102 -5.14 -0.78 5.43
CA ASP A 102 -5.95 0.15 4.63
C ASP A 102 -6.42 1.40 5.42
N GLY A 103 -5.58 1.85 6.36
CA GLY A 103 -5.83 3.05 7.17
C GLY A 103 -6.65 2.82 8.44
N ARG A 104 -6.91 1.57 8.81
CA ARG A 104 -7.59 1.24 10.07
C ARG A 104 -6.74 1.51 11.30
N VAL A 105 -5.43 1.43 11.15
CA VAL A 105 -4.44 1.81 12.16
C VAL A 105 -3.53 2.86 11.56
N GLU A 106 -3.26 3.92 12.31
CA GLU A 106 -2.37 4.99 11.89
C GLU A 106 -1.28 5.22 12.92
N MET A 107 -0.07 5.49 12.43
CA MET A 107 1.09 5.82 13.25
C MET A 107 1.77 7.08 12.73
N ARG A 108 2.40 7.83 13.62
CA ARG A 108 3.31 8.90 13.29
C ARG A 108 4.74 8.47 13.61
N VAL A 109 5.63 8.74 12.69
CA VAL A 109 7.07 8.47 12.87
C VAL A 109 7.67 9.53 13.78
N ASP A 110 8.24 9.11 14.91
CA ASP A 110 8.91 10.00 15.87
C ASP A 110 10.41 10.10 15.58
N THR A 111 11.06 8.97 15.29
CA THR A 111 12.48 8.92 14.92
C THR A 111 12.75 7.87 13.85
N VAL A 112 13.79 8.14 13.03
CA VAL A 112 14.23 7.24 11.96
C VAL A 112 15.70 6.87 12.21
N GLU A 113 15.96 5.57 12.37
CA GLU A 113 17.31 5.02 12.49
C GLU A 113 17.73 4.33 11.18
N LYS A 114 18.26 5.10 10.25
CA LYS A 114 18.63 4.60 8.91
C LYS A 114 19.66 3.46 8.96
N ALA A 115 20.66 3.56 9.83
CA ALA A 115 21.69 2.53 9.97
C ALA A 115 21.11 1.17 10.42
N GLN A 116 20.00 1.19 11.13
CA GLN A 116 19.31 0.01 11.61
C GLN A 116 18.03 -0.33 10.81
N GLN A 117 17.72 0.46 9.78
CA GLN A 117 16.50 0.32 8.97
C GLN A 117 15.25 0.23 9.87
N THR A 118 15.16 1.13 10.85
CA THR A 118 14.16 1.09 11.91
C THR A 118 13.46 2.44 12.05
N LEU A 119 12.15 2.41 12.25
CA LEU A 119 11.29 3.55 12.54
C LEU A 119 10.67 3.37 13.91
N HIS A 120 10.84 4.35 14.78
CA HIS A 120 10.10 4.44 16.05
C HIS A 120 8.89 5.32 15.84
N CYS A 121 7.72 4.81 16.17
CA CYS A 121 6.44 5.43 15.89
C CYS A 121 5.57 5.51 17.15
N THR A 122 4.67 6.46 17.16
CA THR A 122 3.55 6.53 18.10
C THR A 122 2.25 6.26 17.36
N VAL A 123 1.42 5.38 17.90
CA VAL A 123 0.10 5.06 17.34
C VAL A 123 -0.83 6.26 17.53
N THR A 124 -1.34 6.81 16.43
CA THR A 124 -2.31 7.93 16.44
C THR A 124 -3.75 7.44 16.34
N VAL A 125 -3.98 6.35 15.62
CA VAL A 125 -5.26 5.65 15.56
C VAL A 125 -5.02 4.17 15.84
N GLY A 126 -5.47 3.69 16.99
CA GLY A 126 -5.35 2.31 17.44
C GLY A 126 -6.30 1.37 16.72
N GLY A 127 -6.03 0.08 16.83
CA GLY A 127 -6.84 -0.97 16.23
C GLY A 127 -6.15 -2.33 16.25
N VAL A 128 -6.77 -3.30 15.60
CA VAL A 128 -6.24 -4.67 15.51
C VAL A 128 -5.32 -4.80 14.30
N LEU A 129 -4.10 -5.26 14.51
CA LEU A 129 -3.17 -5.66 13.46
C LEU A 129 -3.02 -7.17 13.40
N SER A 130 -2.94 -7.70 12.19
CA SER A 130 -2.71 -9.13 11.95
C SER A 130 -1.66 -9.35 10.84
N ASN A 131 -1.36 -10.61 10.56
CA ASN A 131 -0.36 -11.02 9.61
C ASN A 131 -0.54 -10.40 8.21
N ASN A 132 0.56 -10.03 7.58
CA ASN A 132 0.64 -9.61 6.18
C ASN A 132 -0.24 -8.39 5.82
N LYS A 133 -0.65 -7.57 6.79
CA LYS A 133 -1.42 -6.36 6.52
C LYS A 133 -0.63 -5.35 5.70
N GLY A 134 -1.34 -4.62 4.85
CA GLY A 134 -0.76 -3.58 4.00
C GLY A 134 -0.19 -2.43 4.82
N VAL A 135 0.92 -1.89 4.36
CA VAL A 135 1.55 -0.68 4.88
C VAL A 135 1.53 0.36 3.78
N ASN A 136 0.91 1.50 4.03
CA ASN A 136 0.87 2.64 3.11
C ASN A 136 1.59 3.82 3.76
N LEU A 137 2.50 4.41 3.02
CA LEU A 137 3.18 5.64 3.41
C LEU A 137 2.35 6.81 2.91
N SER A 138 1.89 7.66 3.83
CA SER A 138 1.31 8.94 3.44
C SER A 138 2.45 9.91 3.12
N LEU A 139 2.89 9.90 1.88
CA LEU A 139 3.90 10.82 1.37
C LEU A 139 3.24 12.19 1.11
N ILE A 140 2.84 12.91 2.15
CA ILE A 140 2.21 14.24 2.05
C ILE A 140 3.20 15.30 1.54
N HIS A 141 4.44 14.95 1.26
CA HIS A 141 5.48 15.82 0.72
C HIS A 141 6.15 15.29 -0.56
N ILE A 142 5.44 14.56 -1.40
CA ILE A 142 5.82 14.56 -2.80
C ILE A 142 5.25 15.85 -3.38
N SER A 143 6.08 16.90 -3.45
CA SER A 143 5.85 17.95 -4.43
C SER A 143 5.62 17.25 -5.75
N GLU A 144 4.43 17.41 -6.34
CA GLU A 144 4.17 16.90 -7.69
C GLU A 144 5.35 17.31 -8.57
N PRO A 145 5.96 16.37 -9.32
CA PRO A 145 6.92 16.79 -10.32
C PRO A 145 6.16 17.71 -11.26
N THR A 146 6.51 18.99 -11.24
CA THR A 146 6.04 19.95 -12.23
C THR A 146 6.33 19.36 -13.59
N ARG A 147 5.29 18.89 -14.29
CA ARG A 147 5.42 18.50 -15.69
C ARG A 147 5.86 19.74 -16.45
N PRO A 148 6.99 19.78 -17.13
CA PRO A 148 7.25 20.82 -18.12
C PRO A 148 6.20 20.62 -19.22
N TYR A 149 5.48 21.66 -19.53
CA TYR A 149 4.57 21.74 -20.67
C TYR A 149 5.34 21.62 -21.96
#